data_1da59ed987b95570be530b4f5a9da4f5
#
_entry.id   1da59ed987b95570be530b4f5a9da4f5
#
_cell.length_a   1.000
_cell.length_b   1.000
_cell.length_c   1.000
_cell.angle_alpha   90.00
_cell.angle_beta   90.00
_cell.angle_gamma   90.00
#
_symmetry.space_group_name_H-M   'P 1'
#
loop_
_entity.id
_entity.type
_entity.pdbx_description
1 polymer ?
#
loop_
_entity_poly.entity_id
_entity_poly.type
_entity_poly.pdbx_seq_one_letter_code
_entity_poly.pdbx_strand_id
1 'polypeptide(L)'
;MAHATDVHQHIWPEELVDRLRARTRPPYLREWVLHTEGEPPYDVDPTAHDARARVALDHEAGVGTACVSLSAPLGSEALPRRDAAPLIRAWHRGVAELPAHFKAWASVPVTDPDLDGLRALLADPRHVGLQLPATQLLTPGAWERAAPVLAVAEAAGTPVLVHPGPVPRSGLDRDVPGWWPAVVGYTAQLTSAWWAWHAVGGRRLFPRLRVVFAAAAGLAPVHHERHVLRGGQGEPVDPDVFVDTSGYGPQALDAVVRVLGIDALVLGSDRPYAEPLAELFGEAATRAIRVTNPQRLLGATVVPQRQEEAA
;
A
#
# COMPACT_ATOMS: atom_id res chain seq x y z
N MET A 1 -4.62 -16.33 21.07
CA MET A 1 -5.33 -15.12 20.59
C MET A 1 -5.07 -14.98 19.09
N ALA A 2 -6.03 -14.47 18.30
CA ALA A 2 -5.76 -14.17 16.89
C ALA A 2 -4.74 -13.04 16.81
N HIS A 3 -3.65 -13.25 16.08
CA HIS A 3 -2.63 -12.22 15.88
C HIS A 3 -3.12 -11.16 14.88
N ALA A 4 -2.65 -9.93 15.07
CA ALA A 4 -2.93 -8.85 14.13
C ALA A 4 -2.27 -9.12 12.77
N THR A 5 -2.90 -8.60 11.71
CA THR A 5 -2.29 -8.51 10.38
C THR A 5 -2.05 -7.04 10.05
N ASP A 6 -0.80 -6.69 9.80
CA ASP A 6 -0.40 -5.39 9.27
C ASP A 6 -0.40 -5.46 7.75
N VAL A 7 -1.32 -4.74 7.10
CA VAL A 7 -1.51 -4.84 5.65
C VAL A 7 -0.54 -3.97 4.85
N HIS A 8 0.27 -3.14 5.51
CA HIS A 8 1.11 -2.17 4.83
C HIS A 8 2.44 -1.95 5.54
N GLN A 9 3.49 -2.53 4.99
CA GLN A 9 4.88 -2.32 5.40
C GLN A 9 5.79 -2.31 4.17
N HIS A 10 7.05 -1.89 4.38
CA HIS A 10 8.10 -1.95 3.37
C HIS A 10 9.33 -2.69 3.89
N ILE A 11 9.88 -3.53 3.02
CA ILE A 11 11.18 -4.17 3.23
C ILE A 11 11.95 -4.17 1.90
N TRP A 12 13.24 -3.90 1.95
CA TRP A 12 14.09 -3.95 0.76
C TRP A 12 15.01 -5.16 0.82
N PRO A 13 14.68 -6.23 0.09
CA PRO A 13 15.58 -7.38 -0.02
C PRO A 13 16.91 -7.01 -0.66
N GLU A 14 17.97 -7.76 -0.34
CA GLU A 14 19.32 -7.51 -0.84
C GLU A 14 19.38 -7.42 -2.37
N GLU A 15 18.66 -8.28 -3.09
CA GLU A 15 18.60 -8.21 -4.56
C GLU A 15 18.07 -6.88 -5.10
N LEU A 16 17.09 -6.27 -4.43
CA LEU A 16 16.60 -4.94 -4.79
C LEU A 16 17.67 -3.87 -4.51
N VAL A 17 18.29 -3.93 -3.34
CA VAL A 17 19.37 -3.02 -2.92
C VAL A 17 20.52 -3.06 -3.93
N ASP A 18 20.94 -4.25 -4.33
CA ASP A 18 22.01 -4.43 -5.33
C ASP A 18 21.63 -3.85 -6.68
N ARG A 19 20.37 -4.03 -7.11
CA ARG A 19 19.89 -3.42 -8.36
C ARG A 19 19.87 -1.90 -8.27
N LEU A 20 19.46 -1.32 -7.13
CA LEU A 20 19.48 0.12 -6.93
C LEU A 20 20.93 0.66 -6.93
N ARG A 21 21.88 -0.05 -6.31
CA ARG A 21 23.31 0.31 -6.32
C ARG A 21 23.95 0.28 -7.71
N ALA A 22 23.52 -0.67 -8.54
CA ALA A 22 24.04 -0.81 -9.91
C ALA A 22 23.53 0.29 -10.87
N ARG A 23 22.52 1.07 -10.48
CA ARG A 23 21.94 2.11 -11.33
C ARG A 23 22.71 3.43 -11.25
N THR A 24 22.64 4.21 -12.34
CA THR A 24 23.21 5.55 -12.45
C THR A 24 22.16 6.65 -12.65
N ARG A 25 20.90 6.25 -12.81
CA ARG A 25 19.74 7.16 -12.92
C ARG A 25 18.71 6.80 -11.85
N PRO A 26 17.95 7.76 -11.33
CA PRO A 26 16.92 7.52 -10.33
C PRO A 26 15.92 6.40 -10.75
N PRO A 27 15.44 5.61 -9.78
CA PRO A 27 15.95 5.52 -8.40
C PRO A 27 17.30 4.79 -8.36
N TYR A 28 18.21 5.24 -7.50
CA TYR A 28 19.48 4.56 -7.26
C TYR A 28 19.97 4.79 -5.82
N LEU A 29 20.82 3.88 -5.32
CA LEU A 29 21.53 4.02 -4.05
C LEU A 29 23.02 4.35 -4.27
N ARG A 30 23.55 5.23 -3.42
CA ARG A 30 24.98 5.37 -3.21
C ARG A 30 25.26 5.17 -1.74
N GLU A 31 25.99 4.09 -1.44
CA GLU A 31 26.01 3.57 -0.08
C GLU A 31 24.59 3.29 0.40
N TRP A 32 24.08 4.07 1.34
CA TRP A 32 22.70 4.00 1.82
C TRP A 32 21.94 5.34 1.66
N VAL A 33 22.42 6.20 0.76
CA VAL A 33 21.68 7.41 0.36
C VAL A 33 20.83 7.08 -0.87
N LEU A 34 19.53 7.21 -0.72
CA LEU A 34 18.57 7.02 -1.83
C LEU A 34 18.42 8.32 -2.64
N HIS A 35 18.48 8.16 -3.95
CA HIS A 35 18.23 9.21 -4.91
C HIS A 35 17.02 8.84 -5.77
N THR A 36 15.95 9.61 -5.68
CA THR A 36 14.75 9.51 -6.52
C THR A 36 14.67 10.72 -7.47
N GLU A 37 13.80 10.66 -8.46
CA GLU A 37 13.63 11.76 -9.41
C GLU A 37 12.96 12.98 -8.79
N GLY A 38 12.05 12.75 -7.84
CA GLY A 38 11.15 13.78 -7.33
C GLY A 38 11.49 14.34 -5.95
N GLU A 39 12.17 13.57 -5.11
CA GLU A 39 12.40 13.92 -3.72
C GLU A 39 13.88 14.22 -3.44
N PRO A 40 14.20 15.02 -2.41
CA PRO A 40 15.58 15.20 -1.98
C PRO A 40 16.21 13.85 -1.63
N PRO A 41 17.52 13.66 -1.86
CA PRO A 41 18.22 12.47 -1.36
C PRO A 41 18.06 12.34 0.15
N TYR A 42 17.88 11.11 0.65
CA TYR A 42 17.79 10.85 2.07
C TYR A 42 18.51 9.55 2.48
N ASP A 43 18.97 9.52 3.72
CA ASP A 43 19.63 8.35 4.30
C ASP A 43 18.60 7.26 4.60
N VAL A 44 18.89 6.04 4.16
CA VAL A 44 18.11 4.83 4.44
C VAL A 44 18.83 4.05 5.51
N ASP A 45 18.14 3.75 6.61
CA ASP A 45 18.68 2.86 7.64
C ASP A 45 18.66 1.40 7.16
N PRO A 46 19.82 0.77 6.90
CA PRO A 46 19.87 -0.62 6.47
C PRO A 46 19.28 -1.59 7.49
N THR A 47 19.38 -1.28 8.79
CA THR A 47 18.88 -2.15 9.85
C THR A 47 17.36 -2.24 9.87
N ALA A 48 16.69 -1.20 9.38
CA ALA A 48 15.24 -1.16 9.23
C ALA A 48 14.71 -2.16 8.19
N HIS A 49 15.59 -2.69 7.33
CA HIS A 49 15.26 -3.69 6.31
C HIS A 49 15.77 -5.10 6.67
N ASP A 50 16.32 -5.30 7.87
CA ASP A 50 16.66 -6.63 8.38
C ASP A 50 15.38 -7.42 8.70
N ALA A 51 15.14 -8.48 7.94
CA ALA A 51 13.89 -9.25 8.04
C ALA A 51 13.71 -9.92 9.43
N ARG A 52 14.80 -10.34 10.08
CA ARG A 52 14.72 -10.98 11.40
C ARG A 52 14.43 -9.97 12.50
N ALA A 53 15.09 -8.82 12.46
CA ALA A 53 14.83 -7.72 13.39
C ALA A 53 13.37 -7.24 13.24
N ARG A 54 12.86 -7.13 12.00
CA ARG A 54 11.47 -6.73 11.73
C ARG A 54 10.45 -7.73 12.26
N VAL A 55 10.67 -9.04 12.12
CA VAL A 55 9.81 -10.07 12.73
C VAL A 55 9.74 -9.90 14.25
N ALA A 56 10.87 -9.63 14.92
CA ALA A 56 10.89 -9.41 16.36
C ALA A 56 10.06 -8.16 16.76
N LEU A 57 10.28 -7.03 16.09
CA LEU A 57 9.51 -5.79 16.30
C LEU A 57 8.01 -5.97 16.05
N ASP A 58 7.64 -6.73 15.02
CA ASP A 58 6.24 -7.01 14.71
C ASP A 58 5.59 -7.88 15.79
N HIS A 59 6.30 -8.90 16.30
CA HIS A 59 5.80 -9.73 17.38
C HIS A 59 5.63 -8.93 18.68
N GLU A 60 6.55 -8.03 19.01
CA GLU A 60 6.44 -7.12 20.16
C GLU A 60 5.20 -6.21 20.03
N ALA A 61 4.87 -5.79 18.81
CA ALA A 61 3.65 -5.04 18.51
C ALA A 61 2.37 -5.91 18.38
N GLY A 62 2.46 -7.24 18.62
CA GLY A 62 1.35 -8.18 18.48
C GLY A 62 0.92 -8.46 17.03
N VAL A 63 1.78 -8.16 16.06
CA VAL A 63 1.56 -8.44 14.63
C VAL A 63 2.11 -9.83 14.31
N GLY A 64 1.25 -10.72 13.82
CA GLY A 64 1.62 -12.08 13.44
C GLY A 64 1.86 -12.26 11.94
N THR A 65 1.37 -11.34 11.13
CA THR A 65 1.58 -11.31 9.68
C THR A 65 1.75 -9.87 9.22
N ALA A 66 2.76 -9.60 8.40
CA ALA A 66 2.99 -8.32 7.77
C ALA A 66 2.96 -8.44 6.24
N CYS A 67 2.18 -7.58 5.58
CA CYS A 67 2.12 -7.51 4.13
C CYS A 67 3.06 -6.41 3.64
N VAL A 68 4.14 -6.81 3.00
CA VAL A 68 5.15 -5.88 2.48
C VAL A 68 4.86 -5.50 1.04
N SER A 69 5.19 -4.27 0.68
CA SER A 69 5.06 -3.73 -0.67
C SER A 69 6.37 -3.11 -1.16
N LEU A 70 6.55 -3.08 -2.48
CA LEU A 70 7.61 -2.27 -3.09
C LEU A 70 7.31 -0.80 -2.78
N SER A 71 8.30 -0.05 -2.29
CA SER A 71 8.12 1.38 -1.98
C SER A 71 7.84 2.16 -3.26
N ALA A 72 6.56 2.43 -3.55
CA ALA A 72 6.15 3.08 -4.79
C ALA A 72 6.72 4.50 -4.99
N PRO A 73 7.05 5.29 -3.92
CA PRO A 73 7.79 6.54 -4.05
C PRO A 73 9.16 6.42 -4.75
N LEU A 74 9.76 5.22 -4.79
CA LEU A 74 10.93 4.96 -5.65
C LEU A 74 10.66 5.28 -7.12
N GLY A 75 9.39 5.18 -7.57
CA GLY A 75 9.00 5.39 -8.95
C GLY A 75 9.37 4.22 -9.89
N SER A 76 9.73 3.07 -9.33
CA SER A 76 10.17 1.90 -10.12
C SER A 76 9.13 1.45 -11.12
N GLU A 77 7.85 1.44 -10.75
CA GLU A 77 6.73 1.00 -11.59
C GLU A 77 6.47 1.94 -12.77
N ALA A 78 6.80 3.23 -12.61
CA ALA A 78 6.59 4.26 -13.63
C ALA A 78 7.72 4.33 -14.68
N LEU A 79 8.84 3.65 -14.44
CA LEU A 79 9.94 3.59 -15.40
C LEU A 79 9.52 2.87 -16.68
N PRO A 80 10.19 3.14 -17.82
CA PRO A 80 10.07 2.30 -19.00
C PRO A 80 10.28 0.82 -18.66
N ARG A 81 9.49 -0.10 -19.22
CA ARG A 81 9.49 -1.53 -18.87
C ARG A 81 10.89 -2.15 -18.78
N ARG A 82 11.80 -1.78 -19.70
CA ARG A 82 13.19 -2.29 -19.71
C ARG A 82 13.96 -1.95 -18.42
N ASP A 83 13.61 -0.82 -17.76
CA ASP A 83 14.27 -0.33 -16.54
C ASP A 83 13.48 -0.74 -15.29
N ALA A 84 12.13 -0.76 -15.36
CA ALA A 84 11.23 -1.19 -14.30
C ALA A 84 11.33 -2.68 -14.00
N ALA A 85 11.26 -3.53 -15.03
CA ALA A 85 11.16 -4.97 -14.88
C ALA A 85 12.33 -5.61 -14.12
N PRO A 86 13.60 -5.19 -14.26
CA PRO A 86 14.70 -5.72 -13.46
C PRO A 86 14.58 -5.41 -11.96
N LEU A 87 14.10 -4.21 -11.60
CA LEU A 87 13.89 -3.80 -10.18
C LEU A 87 12.72 -4.58 -9.56
N ILE A 88 11.59 -4.61 -10.25
CA ILE A 88 10.39 -5.29 -9.78
C ILE A 88 10.64 -6.80 -9.63
N ARG A 89 11.31 -7.43 -10.59
CA ARG A 89 11.69 -8.85 -10.47
C ARG A 89 12.68 -9.12 -9.35
N ALA A 90 13.65 -8.23 -9.12
CA ALA A 90 14.58 -8.38 -7.98
C ALA A 90 13.84 -8.29 -6.65
N TRP A 91 12.88 -7.36 -6.53
CA TRP A 91 12.04 -7.26 -5.35
C TRP A 91 11.19 -8.53 -5.15
N HIS A 92 10.49 -9.03 -6.19
CA HIS A 92 9.68 -10.25 -6.07
C HIS A 92 10.51 -11.48 -5.68
N ARG A 93 11.72 -11.67 -6.26
CA ARG A 93 12.60 -12.77 -5.84
C ARG A 93 13.05 -12.61 -4.40
N GLY A 94 13.46 -11.41 -4.01
CA GLY A 94 13.88 -11.17 -2.64
C GLY A 94 12.78 -11.39 -1.60
N VAL A 95 11.54 -10.97 -1.88
CA VAL A 95 10.43 -11.23 -0.94
C VAL A 95 10.03 -12.71 -0.89
N ALA A 96 10.30 -13.51 -1.91
CA ALA A 96 10.09 -14.94 -1.86
C ALA A 96 10.98 -15.65 -0.82
N GLU A 97 12.15 -15.07 -0.53
CA GLU A 97 13.11 -15.59 0.46
C GLU A 97 12.85 -15.08 1.89
N LEU A 98 11.94 -14.14 2.08
CA LEU A 98 11.61 -13.61 3.41
C LEU A 98 10.94 -14.69 4.28
N PRO A 99 11.05 -14.60 5.62
CA PRO A 99 10.31 -15.45 6.56
C PRO A 99 8.81 -15.53 6.23
N ALA A 100 8.16 -16.63 6.60
CA ALA A 100 6.73 -16.87 6.34
C ALA A 100 5.80 -15.83 6.99
N HIS A 101 6.31 -15.10 8.00
CA HIS A 101 5.67 -13.95 8.63
C HIS A 101 5.28 -12.87 7.60
N PHE A 102 6.10 -12.69 6.57
CA PHE A 102 5.86 -11.71 5.53
C PHE A 102 5.03 -12.29 4.38
N LYS A 103 4.04 -11.53 3.96
CA LYS A 103 3.33 -11.66 2.70
C LYS A 103 3.68 -10.45 1.83
N ALA A 104 3.36 -10.48 0.55
CA ALA A 104 3.75 -9.42 -0.37
C ALA A 104 2.57 -8.93 -1.23
N TRP A 105 2.55 -7.65 -1.53
CA TRP A 105 1.75 -7.09 -2.60
C TRP A 105 2.53 -7.23 -3.91
N ALA A 106 1.94 -7.83 -4.93
CA ALA A 106 2.57 -7.88 -6.25
C ALA A 106 2.71 -6.46 -6.82
N SER A 107 3.78 -6.21 -7.55
CA SER A 107 4.01 -4.95 -8.28
C SER A 107 4.26 -5.26 -9.75
N VAL A 108 3.82 -4.37 -10.64
CA VAL A 108 4.01 -4.48 -12.09
C VAL A 108 4.43 -3.14 -12.69
N PRO A 109 5.17 -3.13 -13.82
CA PRO A 109 5.35 -1.91 -14.59
C PRO A 109 3.99 -1.34 -15.00
N VAL A 110 3.80 -0.03 -14.84
CA VAL A 110 2.55 0.64 -15.21
C VAL A 110 2.37 0.66 -16.74
N THR A 111 3.46 0.86 -17.47
CA THR A 111 3.46 0.82 -18.93
C THR A 111 3.74 -0.60 -19.41
N ASP A 112 2.82 -1.15 -20.19
CA ASP A 112 2.92 -2.49 -20.77
C ASP A 112 3.13 -3.59 -19.69
N PRO A 113 2.17 -3.76 -18.75
CA PRO A 113 2.27 -4.78 -17.71
C PRO A 113 2.20 -6.19 -18.28
N ASP A 114 2.98 -7.10 -17.69
CA ASP A 114 2.91 -8.52 -17.98
C ASP A 114 1.72 -9.15 -17.23
N LEU A 115 0.57 -9.28 -17.91
CA LEU A 115 -0.64 -9.80 -17.30
C LEU A 115 -0.56 -11.30 -16.96
N ASP A 116 0.18 -12.09 -17.74
CA ASP A 116 0.37 -13.52 -17.45
C ASP A 116 1.31 -13.71 -16.26
N GLY A 117 2.39 -12.92 -16.19
CA GLY A 117 3.25 -12.85 -15.03
C GLY A 117 2.49 -12.40 -13.77
N LEU A 118 1.58 -11.41 -13.88
CA LEU A 118 0.75 -10.99 -12.78
C LEU A 118 -0.21 -12.10 -12.30
N ARG A 119 -0.84 -12.85 -13.24
CA ARG A 119 -1.67 -14.01 -12.87
C ARG A 119 -0.88 -15.04 -12.08
N ALA A 120 0.35 -15.34 -12.53
CA ALA A 120 1.24 -16.28 -11.86
C ALA A 120 1.62 -15.80 -10.44
N LEU A 121 1.94 -14.52 -10.28
CA LEU A 121 2.23 -13.93 -8.97
C LEU A 121 1.02 -14.02 -8.03
N LEU A 122 -0.18 -13.66 -8.49
CA LEU A 122 -1.38 -13.68 -7.65
C LEU A 122 -1.92 -15.10 -7.37
N ALA A 123 -1.44 -16.11 -8.10
CA ALA A 123 -1.70 -17.52 -7.80
C ALA A 123 -0.76 -18.07 -6.70
N ASP A 124 0.36 -17.41 -6.42
CA ASP A 124 1.27 -17.76 -5.33
C ASP A 124 0.71 -17.23 -4.00
N PRO A 125 0.49 -18.09 -2.97
CA PRO A 125 -0.04 -17.67 -1.67
C PRO A 125 0.89 -16.71 -0.88
N ARG A 126 2.09 -16.46 -1.36
CA ARG A 126 2.97 -15.40 -0.86
C ARG A 126 2.40 -14.02 -1.17
N HIS A 127 1.74 -13.85 -2.32
CA HIS A 127 1.18 -12.58 -2.74
C HIS A 127 -0.28 -12.42 -2.30
N VAL A 128 -0.56 -11.36 -1.56
CA VAL A 128 -1.91 -11.09 -1.01
C VAL A 128 -2.79 -10.26 -1.95
N GLY A 129 -2.20 -9.60 -2.93
CA GLY A 129 -2.88 -8.72 -3.88
C GLY A 129 -1.91 -7.94 -4.75
N LEU A 130 -2.43 -6.95 -5.44
CA LEU A 130 -1.69 -6.07 -6.36
C LEU A 130 -1.52 -4.69 -5.73
N GLN A 131 -0.29 -4.12 -5.75
CA GLN A 131 -0.07 -2.70 -5.46
C GLN A 131 -0.11 -1.89 -6.75
N LEU A 132 -0.75 -0.71 -6.69
CA LEU A 132 -0.69 0.32 -7.74
C LEU A 132 -0.32 1.68 -7.14
N PRO A 133 0.62 2.42 -7.77
CA PRO A 133 0.92 3.79 -7.36
C PRO A 133 -0.28 4.72 -7.61
N ALA A 134 -0.66 5.53 -6.63
CA ALA A 134 -1.75 6.49 -6.75
C ALA A 134 -1.54 7.49 -7.91
N THR A 135 -0.28 7.81 -8.23
CA THR A 135 0.09 8.64 -9.38
C THR A 135 -0.44 8.10 -10.72
N GLN A 136 -0.78 6.83 -10.79
CA GLN A 136 -1.34 6.19 -11.98
C GLN A 136 -2.87 6.16 -11.99
N LEU A 137 -3.50 6.68 -10.93
CA LEU A 137 -4.95 6.56 -10.68
C LEU A 137 -5.62 7.92 -10.39
N LEU A 138 -4.96 9.03 -10.73
CA LEU A 138 -5.37 10.40 -10.35
C LEU A 138 -6.67 10.89 -10.99
N THR A 139 -7.16 10.22 -12.04
CA THR A 139 -8.36 10.62 -12.78
C THR A 139 -9.25 9.41 -13.10
N PRO A 140 -10.56 9.60 -13.35
CA PRO A 140 -11.44 8.51 -13.77
C PRO A 140 -10.89 7.71 -14.95
N GLY A 141 -10.42 8.38 -16.01
CA GLY A 141 -9.83 7.69 -17.17
C GLY A 141 -8.51 6.97 -16.87
N ALA A 142 -7.83 7.32 -15.78
CA ALA A 142 -6.66 6.57 -15.33
C ALA A 142 -7.05 5.20 -14.73
N TRP A 143 -8.13 5.13 -13.96
CA TRP A 143 -8.71 3.87 -13.49
C TRP A 143 -9.20 2.98 -14.63
N GLU A 144 -9.79 3.57 -15.69
CA GLU A 144 -10.18 2.82 -16.89
C GLU A 144 -8.94 2.23 -17.61
N ARG A 145 -7.86 2.98 -17.72
CA ARG A 145 -6.59 2.45 -18.29
C ARG A 145 -5.97 1.34 -17.45
N ALA A 146 -6.15 1.37 -16.13
CA ALA A 146 -5.70 0.31 -15.24
C ALA A 146 -6.60 -0.96 -15.28
N ALA A 147 -7.75 -0.92 -15.97
CA ALA A 147 -8.70 -2.02 -16.01
C ALA A 147 -8.10 -3.40 -16.33
N PRO A 148 -7.12 -3.55 -17.24
CA PRO A 148 -6.54 -4.87 -17.50
C PRO A 148 -5.88 -5.51 -16.28
N VAL A 149 -5.12 -4.77 -15.47
CA VAL A 149 -4.48 -5.28 -14.26
C VAL A 149 -5.50 -5.46 -13.11
N LEU A 150 -6.48 -4.56 -13.01
CA LEU A 150 -7.57 -4.67 -12.03
C LEU A 150 -8.43 -5.90 -12.27
N ALA A 151 -8.72 -6.23 -13.53
CA ALA A 151 -9.47 -7.43 -13.90
C ALA A 151 -8.72 -8.72 -13.52
N VAL A 152 -7.39 -8.73 -13.63
CA VAL A 152 -6.57 -9.86 -13.17
C VAL A 152 -6.68 -10.02 -11.65
N ALA A 153 -6.58 -8.92 -10.87
CA ALA A 153 -6.71 -8.97 -9.42
C ALA A 153 -8.12 -9.42 -8.99
N GLU A 154 -9.17 -8.88 -9.62
CA GLU A 154 -10.56 -9.28 -9.34
C GLU A 154 -10.81 -10.76 -9.66
N ALA A 155 -10.31 -11.24 -10.81
CA ALA A 155 -10.44 -12.65 -11.20
C ALA A 155 -9.70 -13.60 -10.26
N ALA A 156 -8.55 -13.17 -9.73
CA ALA A 156 -7.80 -13.90 -8.71
C ALA A 156 -8.47 -13.83 -7.31
N GLY A 157 -9.50 -13.00 -7.12
CA GLY A 157 -10.13 -12.76 -5.82
C GLY A 157 -9.21 -12.06 -4.82
N THR A 158 -8.19 -11.34 -5.28
CA THR A 158 -7.22 -10.62 -4.45
C THR A 158 -7.49 -9.11 -4.46
N PRO A 159 -7.17 -8.38 -3.38
CA PRO A 159 -7.36 -6.94 -3.29
C PRO A 159 -6.29 -6.14 -4.06
N VAL A 160 -6.57 -4.83 -4.18
CA VAL A 160 -5.61 -3.84 -4.69
C VAL A 160 -5.26 -2.84 -3.59
N LEU A 161 -3.96 -2.63 -3.36
CA LEU A 161 -3.42 -1.57 -2.53
C LEU A 161 -3.10 -0.35 -3.41
N VAL A 162 -3.71 0.78 -3.12
CA VAL A 162 -3.38 2.08 -3.72
C VAL A 162 -2.42 2.80 -2.79
N HIS A 163 -1.17 2.89 -3.21
CA HIS A 163 -0.08 3.46 -2.43
C HIS A 163 0.41 4.79 -3.05
N PRO A 164 0.84 5.80 -2.28
CA PRO A 164 1.46 7.00 -2.86
C PRO A 164 2.61 6.65 -3.79
N GLY A 165 2.67 7.32 -4.94
CA GLY A 165 3.80 7.24 -5.84
C GLY A 165 4.76 8.42 -5.69
N PRO A 166 5.79 8.54 -6.54
CA PRO A 166 6.75 9.64 -6.45
C PRO A 166 6.08 11.01 -6.60
N VAL A 167 6.60 11.99 -5.87
CA VAL A 167 6.19 13.40 -6.01
C VAL A 167 7.10 14.07 -7.05
N PRO A 168 6.58 14.50 -8.21
CA PRO A 168 7.41 15.14 -9.23
C PRO A 168 8.04 16.44 -8.71
N ARG A 169 9.31 16.65 -8.98
CA ARG A 169 10.03 17.89 -8.64
C ARG A 169 9.54 19.11 -9.43
N SER A 170 8.97 18.88 -10.61
CA SER A 170 8.37 19.90 -11.44
C SER A 170 7.10 20.44 -10.74
N GLY A 171 7.19 21.65 -10.22
CA GLY A 171 6.10 22.30 -9.47
C GLY A 171 6.33 22.45 -7.97
N LEU A 172 7.44 21.92 -7.44
CA LEU A 172 7.89 22.26 -6.09
C LEU A 172 8.94 23.35 -6.18
N ASP A 173 8.74 24.44 -5.44
CA ASP A 173 9.80 25.42 -5.18
C ASP A 173 10.94 24.71 -4.43
N ARG A 174 12.19 25.17 -4.66
CA ARG A 174 13.37 24.57 -4.05
C ARG A 174 13.40 24.61 -2.52
N ASP A 175 12.53 25.42 -1.93
CA ASP A 175 12.51 25.75 -0.51
C ASP A 175 11.39 25.03 0.28
N VAL A 176 10.75 23.99 -0.28
CA VAL A 176 9.77 23.22 0.49
C VAL A 176 10.47 22.36 1.56
N PRO A 177 9.90 22.27 2.77
CA PRO A 177 10.44 21.43 3.84
C PRO A 177 10.50 19.95 3.45
N GLY A 178 11.43 19.18 4.02
CA GLY A 178 11.61 17.74 3.73
C GLY A 178 10.36 16.88 3.98
N TRP A 179 9.47 17.30 4.90
CA TRP A 179 8.19 16.61 5.16
C TRP A 179 7.11 16.87 4.10
N TRP A 180 7.31 17.83 3.18
CA TRP A 180 6.30 18.26 2.20
C TRP A 180 5.80 17.11 1.29
N PRO A 181 6.66 16.26 0.73
CA PRO A 181 6.19 15.13 -0.06
C PRO A 181 5.21 14.25 0.69
N ALA A 182 5.54 13.86 1.92
CA ALA A 182 4.73 12.95 2.72
C ALA A 182 3.38 13.56 3.15
N VAL A 183 3.38 14.84 3.56
CA VAL A 183 2.19 15.48 4.12
C VAL A 183 1.29 16.09 3.04
N VAL A 184 1.86 16.64 1.99
CA VAL A 184 1.09 17.36 0.94
C VAL A 184 1.02 16.54 -0.35
N GLY A 185 2.16 16.05 -0.83
CA GLY A 185 2.22 15.36 -2.11
C GLY A 185 1.45 14.03 -2.11
N TYR A 186 1.75 13.17 -1.16
CA TYR A 186 1.12 11.84 -1.06
C TYR A 186 -0.37 11.93 -0.74
N THR A 187 -0.78 12.82 0.16
CA THR A 187 -2.19 13.02 0.49
C THR A 187 -2.99 13.55 -0.71
N ALA A 188 -2.43 14.45 -1.51
CA ALA A 188 -3.06 14.94 -2.73
C ALA A 188 -3.25 13.83 -3.78
N GLN A 189 -2.25 12.95 -3.95
CA GLN A 189 -2.35 11.79 -4.84
C GLN A 189 -3.45 10.84 -4.40
N LEU A 190 -3.47 10.45 -3.12
CA LEU A 190 -4.46 9.54 -2.56
C LEU A 190 -5.88 10.13 -2.62
N THR A 191 -6.02 11.42 -2.29
CA THR A 191 -7.31 12.14 -2.43
C THR A 191 -7.82 12.11 -3.86
N SER A 192 -6.93 12.38 -4.84
CA SER A 192 -7.31 12.35 -6.25
C SER A 192 -7.71 10.94 -6.69
N ALA A 193 -6.92 9.91 -6.32
CA ALA A 193 -7.21 8.53 -6.68
C ALA A 193 -8.52 8.02 -6.04
N TRP A 194 -8.81 8.38 -4.79
CA TRP A 194 -10.06 8.07 -4.10
C TRP A 194 -11.27 8.63 -4.85
N TRP A 195 -11.28 9.93 -5.13
CA TRP A 195 -12.39 10.56 -5.82
C TRP A 195 -12.51 10.14 -7.29
N ALA A 196 -11.39 9.78 -7.93
CA ALA A 196 -11.40 9.21 -9.27
C ALA A 196 -12.05 7.83 -9.31
N TRP A 197 -11.84 6.96 -8.30
CA TRP A 197 -12.54 5.68 -8.13
C TRP A 197 -14.05 5.87 -8.03
N HIS A 198 -14.51 6.82 -7.22
CA HIS A 198 -15.93 7.14 -7.12
C HIS A 198 -16.48 7.68 -8.44
N ALA A 199 -15.80 8.63 -9.05
CA ALA A 199 -16.26 9.29 -10.28
C ALA A 199 -16.33 8.33 -11.48
N VAL A 200 -15.45 7.33 -11.57
CA VAL A 200 -15.52 6.31 -12.64
C VAL A 200 -16.60 5.25 -12.39
N GLY A 201 -17.18 5.24 -11.20
CA GLY A 201 -18.08 4.17 -10.76
C GLY A 201 -17.34 2.84 -10.59
N GLY A 202 -16.21 2.88 -9.89
CA GLY A 202 -15.28 1.76 -9.74
C GLY A 202 -15.94 0.46 -9.27
N ARG A 203 -16.87 0.54 -8.29
CA ARG A 203 -17.66 -0.61 -7.83
C ARG A 203 -18.53 -1.22 -8.95
N ARG A 204 -19.06 -0.41 -9.85
CA ARG A 204 -19.85 -0.92 -11.00
C ARG A 204 -18.96 -1.59 -12.03
N LEU A 205 -17.74 -1.09 -12.25
CA LEU A 205 -16.76 -1.67 -13.17
C LEU A 205 -16.17 -2.98 -12.63
N PHE A 206 -15.91 -3.01 -11.32
CA PHE A 206 -15.27 -4.14 -10.61
C PHE A 206 -16.11 -4.52 -9.38
N PRO A 207 -17.20 -5.29 -9.58
CA PRO A 207 -18.19 -5.55 -8.51
C PRO A 207 -17.65 -6.33 -7.31
N ARG A 208 -16.57 -7.09 -7.47
CA ARG A 208 -15.99 -7.96 -6.44
C ARG A 208 -14.59 -7.52 -5.98
N LEU A 209 -14.04 -6.49 -6.60
CA LEU A 209 -12.68 -6.04 -6.28
C LEU A 209 -12.68 -5.34 -4.92
N ARG A 210 -11.81 -5.79 -4.03
CA ARG A 210 -11.52 -5.10 -2.77
C ARG A 210 -10.37 -4.14 -3.01
N VAL A 211 -10.53 -2.92 -2.51
CA VAL A 211 -9.50 -1.87 -2.67
C VAL A 211 -9.15 -1.32 -1.31
N VAL A 212 -7.87 -1.20 -1.02
CA VAL A 212 -7.38 -0.50 0.18
C VAL A 212 -6.51 0.67 -0.24
N PHE A 213 -6.76 1.84 0.35
CA PHE A 213 -5.95 3.02 0.16
C PHE A 213 -5.03 3.21 1.36
N ALA A 214 -3.74 3.40 1.10
CA ALA A 214 -2.77 3.72 2.13
C ALA A 214 -3.07 5.07 2.80
N ALA A 215 -2.49 5.29 3.98
CA ALA A 215 -2.51 6.56 4.71
C ALA A 215 -3.92 7.19 4.75
N ALA A 216 -4.91 6.42 5.22
CA ALA A 216 -6.31 6.86 5.37
C ALA A 216 -6.87 7.53 4.10
N ALA A 217 -6.43 7.09 2.90
CA ALA A 217 -6.74 7.72 1.61
C ALA A 217 -6.39 9.22 1.55
N GLY A 218 -5.36 9.67 2.30
CA GLY A 218 -5.03 11.09 2.43
C GLY A 218 -6.15 11.93 3.04
N LEU A 219 -7.00 11.32 3.88
CA LEU A 219 -8.23 11.90 4.47
C LEU A 219 -9.31 12.27 3.45
N ALA A 220 -9.25 11.72 2.23
CA ALA A 220 -10.25 11.98 1.19
C ALA A 220 -11.71 11.71 1.63
N PRO A 221 -12.01 10.66 2.43
CA PRO A 221 -13.37 10.40 2.90
C PRO A 221 -13.99 11.56 3.69
N VAL A 222 -13.19 12.35 4.41
CA VAL A 222 -13.69 13.49 5.19
C VAL A 222 -14.30 14.59 4.31
N HIS A 223 -13.99 14.61 3.01
CA HIS A 223 -14.60 15.52 2.04
C HIS A 223 -15.99 15.09 1.55
N HIS A 224 -16.56 14.01 2.08
CA HIS A 224 -17.87 13.49 1.64
C HIS A 224 -18.98 14.55 1.76
N GLU A 225 -19.11 15.22 2.89
CA GLU A 225 -20.11 16.29 3.07
C GLU A 225 -19.90 17.43 2.07
N ARG A 226 -18.62 17.81 1.84
CA ARG A 226 -18.30 18.83 0.84
C ARG A 226 -18.73 18.41 -0.57
N HIS A 227 -18.54 17.13 -0.92
CA HIS A 227 -18.97 16.57 -2.21
C HIS A 227 -20.49 16.72 -2.37
N VAL A 228 -21.28 16.30 -1.38
CA VAL A 228 -22.74 16.41 -1.37
C VAL A 228 -23.19 17.88 -1.48
N LEU A 229 -22.59 18.77 -0.70
CA LEU A 229 -22.91 20.22 -0.74
C LEU A 229 -22.55 20.89 -2.08
N ARG A 230 -21.75 20.26 -2.92
CA ARG A 230 -21.37 20.72 -4.26
C ARG A 230 -22.15 20.02 -5.38
N GLY A 231 -23.23 19.31 -5.04
CA GLY A 231 -24.13 18.66 -6.00
C GLY A 231 -23.76 17.22 -6.33
N GLY A 232 -22.80 16.64 -5.61
CA GLY A 232 -22.51 15.20 -5.67
C GLY A 232 -23.64 14.39 -5.02
N GLN A 233 -23.81 13.16 -5.47
CA GLN A 233 -24.75 12.24 -4.82
C GLN A 233 -24.10 11.63 -3.59
N GLY A 234 -24.84 11.53 -2.48
CA GLY A 234 -24.44 10.81 -1.29
C GLY A 234 -24.53 9.32 -1.57
N GLU A 235 -23.44 8.72 -2.03
CA GLU A 235 -23.40 7.28 -2.25
C GLU A 235 -23.22 6.53 -0.92
N PRO A 236 -23.80 5.33 -0.80
CA PRO A 236 -23.55 4.47 0.35
C PRO A 236 -22.04 4.18 0.50
N VAL A 237 -21.59 4.00 1.73
CA VAL A 237 -20.23 3.53 1.99
C VAL A 237 -20.03 2.18 1.28
N ASP A 238 -19.00 2.11 0.44
CA ASP A 238 -18.63 0.88 -0.25
C ASP A 238 -17.96 -0.09 0.73
N PRO A 239 -18.57 -1.25 1.04
CA PRO A 239 -18.06 -2.18 2.06
C PRO A 239 -16.76 -2.88 1.66
N ASP A 240 -16.38 -2.83 0.39
CA ASP A 240 -15.17 -3.43 -0.16
C ASP A 240 -14.07 -2.39 -0.47
N VAL A 241 -14.26 -1.16 0.00
CA VAL A 241 -13.22 -0.12 -0.02
C VAL A 241 -12.75 0.13 1.41
N PHE A 242 -11.46 -0.03 1.61
CA PHE A 242 -10.78 0.08 2.90
C PHE A 242 -9.77 1.21 2.88
N VAL A 243 -9.39 1.68 4.07
CA VAL A 243 -8.27 2.59 4.27
C VAL A 243 -7.38 2.04 5.39
N ASP A 244 -6.07 2.18 5.27
CA ASP A 244 -5.18 1.79 6.34
C ASP A 244 -4.92 2.94 7.33
N THR A 245 -4.33 2.61 8.47
CA THR A 245 -4.08 3.56 9.57
C THR A 245 -2.75 4.27 9.48
N SER A 246 -1.94 3.99 8.47
CA SER A 246 -0.55 4.46 8.40
C SER A 246 -0.43 5.99 8.40
N GLY A 247 0.54 6.49 9.15
CA GLY A 247 0.88 7.91 9.18
C GLY A 247 -0.12 8.84 9.88
N TYR A 248 -1.22 8.31 10.44
CA TYR A 248 -2.24 9.11 11.11
C TYR A 248 -2.48 8.68 12.56
N GLY A 249 -2.74 9.67 13.42
CA GLY A 249 -3.12 9.47 14.81
C GLY A 249 -4.64 9.38 15.03
N PRO A 250 -5.06 9.12 16.29
CA PRO A 250 -6.47 8.88 16.65
C PRO A 250 -7.45 9.97 16.21
N GLN A 251 -7.05 11.25 16.23
CA GLN A 251 -7.93 12.36 15.86
C GLN A 251 -8.31 12.35 14.38
N ALA A 252 -7.35 12.13 13.50
CA ALA A 252 -7.61 12.07 12.07
C ALA A 252 -8.41 10.81 11.70
N LEU A 253 -8.08 9.67 12.34
CA LEU A 253 -8.78 8.42 12.12
C LEU A 253 -10.21 8.44 12.68
N ASP A 254 -10.49 9.17 13.79
CA ASP A 254 -11.87 9.39 14.28
C ASP A 254 -12.72 10.10 13.20
N ALA A 255 -12.17 11.12 12.55
CA ALA A 255 -12.89 11.80 11.47
C ALA A 255 -13.21 10.86 10.29
N VAL A 256 -12.29 9.97 9.94
CA VAL A 256 -12.50 8.97 8.88
C VAL A 256 -13.55 7.94 9.30
N VAL A 257 -13.50 7.44 10.55
CA VAL A 257 -14.48 6.48 11.09
C VAL A 257 -15.90 7.07 11.09
N ARG A 258 -16.06 8.36 11.36
CA ARG A 258 -17.38 9.04 11.31
C ARG A 258 -18.00 9.02 9.93
N VAL A 259 -17.19 8.95 8.88
CA VAL A 259 -17.67 8.90 7.48
C VAL A 259 -17.84 7.46 7.01
N LEU A 260 -16.81 6.63 7.19
CA LEU A 260 -16.76 5.29 6.60
C LEU A 260 -17.26 4.17 7.52
N GLY A 261 -17.29 4.41 8.83
CA GLY A 261 -17.47 3.36 9.83
C GLY A 261 -16.14 2.63 10.14
N ILE A 262 -16.15 1.91 11.27
CA ILE A 262 -14.99 1.18 11.77
C ILE A 262 -14.56 0.03 10.85
N ASP A 263 -15.53 -0.56 10.15
CA ASP A 263 -15.31 -1.73 9.29
C ASP A 263 -14.47 -1.43 8.05
N ALA A 264 -14.32 -0.17 7.68
CA ALA A 264 -13.49 0.26 6.56
C ALA A 264 -11.99 0.43 6.94
N LEU A 265 -11.65 0.46 8.24
CA LEU A 265 -10.28 0.66 8.69
C LEU A 265 -9.54 -0.67 8.83
N VAL A 266 -8.30 -0.73 8.35
CA VAL A 266 -7.36 -1.84 8.53
C VAL A 266 -6.05 -1.35 9.12
N LEU A 267 -5.37 -2.19 9.91
CA LEU A 267 -4.03 -1.87 10.40
C LEU A 267 -3.05 -1.84 9.23
N GLY A 268 -2.42 -0.69 9.01
CA GLY A 268 -1.22 -0.51 8.21
C GLY A 268 -0.27 0.38 8.99
N SER A 269 0.97 -0.04 9.16
CA SER A 269 1.97 0.75 9.90
C SER A 269 2.78 1.67 9.00
N ASP A 270 3.02 1.27 7.77
CA ASP A 270 4.01 1.89 6.89
C ASP A 270 5.46 1.72 7.41
N ARG A 271 5.73 0.68 8.24
CA ARG A 271 7.11 0.42 8.66
C ARG A 271 8.04 0.26 7.46
N PRO A 272 9.23 0.84 7.49
CA PRO A 272 9.92 1.44 8.64
C PRO A 272 9.64 2.93 8.87
N TYR A 273 8.74 3.56 8.15
CA TYR A 273 8.53 5.01 8.19
C TYR A 273 7.62 5.46 9.32
N ALA A 274 6.77 4.57 9.83
CA ALA A 274 5.91 4.80 10.98
C ALA A 274 5.70 3.51 11.78
N GLU A 275 4.97 3.59 12.90
CA GLU A 275 4.74 2.48 13.81
C GLU A 275 3.26 2.05 13.83
N PRO A 276 2.98 0.75 14.04
CA PRO A 276 1.61 0.27 14.12
C PRO A 276 0.91 0.82 15.38
N LEU A 277 -0.31 1.29 15.23
CA LEU A 277 -1.12 1.71 16.36
C LEU A 277 -1.46 0.50 17.23
N ALA A 278 -1.10 0.58 18.53
CA ALA A 278 -1.33 -0.51 19.48
C ALA A 278 -2.82 -0.66 19.81
N GLU A 279 -3.49 0.45 20.13
CA GLU A 279 -4.90 0.50 20.44
C GLU A 279 -5.56 1.72 19.78
N LEU A 280 -6.80 1.54 19.30
CA LEU A 280 -7.56 2.61 18.67
C LEU A 280 -9.06 2.39 18.91
N PHE A 281 -9.73 3.38 19.53
CA PHE A 281 -11.18 3.42 19.80
C PHE A 281 -11.71 2.28 20.71
N GLY A 282 -10.87 1.76 21.61
CA GLY A 282 -11.19 0.68 22.53
C GLY A 282 -11.03 -0.74 21.95
N GLU A 283 -11.17 -1.77 22.79
CA GLU A 283 -10.81 -3.14 22.49
C GLU A 283 -11.53 -3.72 21.26
N ALA A 284 -12.85 -3.52 21.16
CA ALA A 284 -13.63 -4.06 20.06
C ALA A 284 -13.23 -3.45 18.70
N ALA A 285 -13.03 -2.13 18.66
CA ALA A 285 -12.59 -1.42 17.48
C ALA A 285 -11.14 -1.80 17.11
N THR A 286 -10.26 -1.87 18.10
CA THR A 286 -8.87 -2.34 17.91
C THR A 286 -8.85 -3.74 17.30
N ARG A 287 -9.68 -4.67 17.80
CA ARG A 287 -9.81 -6.01 17.22
C ARG A 287 -10.33 -5.97 15.78
N ALA A 288 -11.33 -5.12 15.49
CA ALA A 288 -11.83 -4.97 14.13
C ALA A 288 -10.71 -4.52 13.19
N ILE A 289 -10.01 -3.44 13.52
CA ILE A 289 -8.95 -2.84 12.70
C ILE A 289 -7.75 -3.79 12.52
N ARG A 290 -7.35 -4.51 13.56
CA ARG A 290 -6.11 -5.31 13.56
C ARG A 290 -6.31 -6.75 13.09
N VAL A 291 -7.54 -7.29 13.17
CA VAL A 291 -7.80 -8.69 12.90
C VAL A 291 -8.93 -8.89 11.90
N THR A 292 -10.14 -8.41 12.21
CA THR A 292 -11.33 -8.78 11.44
C THR A 292 -11.35 -8.13 10.05
N ASN A 293 -11.06 -6.83 9.99
CA ASN A 293 -11.08 -6.10 8.72
C ASN A 293 -9.94 -6.51 7.78
N PRO A 294 -8.67 -6.71 8.26
CA PRO A 294 -7.63 -7.32 7.42
C PRO A 294 -8.02 -8.68 6.85
N GLN A 295 -8.70 -9.54 7.62
CA GLN A 295 -9.21 -10.83 7.12
C GLN A 295 -10.27 -10.64 6.02
N ARG A 296 -11.16 -9.66 6.15
CA ARG A 296 -12.13 -9.31 5.11
C ARG A 296 -11.43 -8.76 3.86
N LEU A 297 -10.47 -7.86 4.04
CA LEU A 297 -9.70 -7.29 2.93
C LEU A 297 -8.93 -8.36 2.16
N LEU A 298 -8.17 -9.21 2.86
CA LEU A 298 -7.26 -10.18 2.23
C LEU A 298 -7.97 -11.47 1.79
N GLY A 299 -9.19 -11.73 2.30
CA GLY A 299 -9.90 -12.98 2.08
C GLY A 299 -9.36 -14.16 2.92
N ALA A 300 -10.01 -15.31 2.85
CA ALA A 300 -9.68 -16.47 3.66
C ALA A 300 -8.28 -17.08 3.43
N THR A 301 -7.52 -16.58 2.46
CA THR A 301 -6.21 -17.10 2.07
C THR A 301 -5.09 -16.75 3.07
N VAL A 302 -5.33 -15.81 3.99
CA VAL A 302 -4.34 -15.35 4.99
C VAL A 302 -4.81 -15.66 6.42
N VAL A 303 -5.28 -16.90 6.64
CA VAL A 303 -5.47 -17.40 8.01
C VAL A 303 -4.11 -17.92 8.48
N PRO A 304 -3.56 -17.45 9.61
CA PRO A 304 -2.38 -18.07 10.20
C PRO A 304 -2.67 -19.55 10.44
N GLN A 305 -1.85 -20.43 9.87
CA GLN A 305 -1.90 -21.86 10.24
C GLN A 305 -1.70 -21.93 11.75
N ARG A 306 -2.64 -22.57 12.46
CA ARG A 306 -2.41 -22.98 13.85
C ARG A 306 -1.10 -23.74 13.86
N GLN A 307 -0.11 -23.23 14.59
CA GLN A 307 0.99 -24.10 15.01
C GLN A 307 0.30 -25.23 15.79
N GLU A 308 0.34 -26.45 15.23
CA GLU A 308 0.09 -27.65 16.00
C GLU A 308 1.13 -27.62 17.13
N GLU A 309 0.67 -27.44 18.37
CA GLU A 309 1.45 -27.67 19.54
C GLU A 309 1.92 -29.14 19.44
N ALA A 310 3.20 -29.32 19.15
CA ALA A 310 3.85 -30.62 19.25
C ALA A 310 3.83 -31.00 20.74
N ALA A 311 3.02 -32.01 21.06
CA ALA A 311 3.00 -32.71 22.33
C ALA A 311 4.31 -33.45 22.57
#